data_a1b92d17331d87df62c629ea55c56b4f
#
_entry.id   a1b92d17331d87df62c629ea55c56b4f
#
_cell.length_a   1.000
_cell.length_b   1.000
_cell.length_c   1.000
_cell.angle_alpha   90.00
_cell.angle_beta   90.00
_cell.angle_gamma   90.00
#
_symmetry.space_group_name_H-M   'P 1'
#
loop_
_entity.id
_entity.type
_entity.pdbx_description
1 polymer ?
#
loop_
_entity_poly.entity_id
_entity_poly.type
_entity_poly.pdbx_seq_one_letter_code
_entity_poly.pdbx_strand_id
1 'polypeptide(L)'
;VGCILWQMHRPERMKLPIVISTSSVALQDAILTEYLPDLSAILLDEGIITAPITAVVRKGKERFVCDARLAERASLVQPSRKRQRNSLHIAENILDMDHIPELSRYDRCRICVPPSCPRDCFMRLDCRYQQYLRDSMKPDIQICNHNYLLADATHRQQDRPLLLRSYQALVVDEAHKLPDAARQMYTESLSEREMQELCTLLRQAHYSHIAQNLRTAFRTLVLACQHSRTWKEKTVCSPFGLTPFRSKALADCIAQLQFAGCRA
;
A
#
# COMPACT_ATOMS: atom_id res chain seq x y z
N VAL A 1 21.10 11.92 13.47
CA VAL A 1 21.85 13.19 13.62
C VAL A 1 22.81 13.36 12.46
N GLY A 2 23.81 12.49 12.26
CA GLY A 2 24.86 12.65 11.25
C GLY A 2 24.35 12.93 9.82
N CYS A 3 23.32 12.20 9.35
CA CYS A 3 22.74 12.43 8.03
C CYS A 3 22.07 13.82 7.92
N ILE A 4 21.43 14.28 9.00
CA ILE A 4 20.79 15.60 9.07
C ILE A 4 21.85 16.69 9.00
N LEU A 5 22.89 16.60 9.82
CA LEU A 5 23.99 17.54 9.81
C LEU A 5 24.69 17.60 8.45
N TRP A 6 24.93 16.44 7.85
CA TRP A 6 25.53 16.37 6.51
C TRP A 6 24.66 17.02 5.44
N GLN A 7 23.33 16.85 5.49
CA GLN A 7 22.39 17.49 4.59
C GLN A 7 22.40 19.02 4.75
N MET A 8 22.48 19.51 5.96
CA MET A 8 22.41 20.95 6.26
C MET A 8 23.63 21.73 5.75
N HIS A 9 24.78 21.09 5.68
CA HIS A 9 26.00 21.70 5.11
C HIS A 9 26.01 21.73 3.58
N ARG A 10 24.96 21.23 2.90
CA ARG A 10 24.87 21.31 1.45
C ARG A 10 24.18 22.57 0.96
N PRO A 11 24.57 23.08 -0.21
CA PRO A 11 23.84 24.18 -0.87
C PRO A 11 22.37 23.82 -1.05
N GLU A 12 21.45 24.78 -0.85
CA GLU A 12 19.99 24.56 -0.95
C GLU A 12 19.56 23.82 -2.21
N ARG A 13 20.15 24.18 -3.37
CA ARG A 13 19.88 23.54 -4.67
C ARG A 13 20.26 22.06 -4.72
N MET A 14 21.08 21.58 -3.78
CA MET A 14 21.56 20.19 -3.72
C MET A 14 20.94 19.41 -2.54
N LYS A 15 20.05 20.03 -1.78
CA LYS A 15 19.38 19.37 -0.66
C LYS A 15 18.30 18.43 -1.20
N LEU A 16 18.51 17.16 -0.94
CA LEU A 16 17.53 16.11 -1.16
C LEU A 16 17.10 15.54 0.19
N PRO A 17 15.88 15.04 0.33
CA PRO A 17 15.40 14.51 1.60
C PRO A 17 16.24 13.31 2.07
N ILE A 18 16.12 13.04 3.36
CA ILE A 18 16.56 11.79 3.98
C ILE A 18 15.34 10.88 4.05
N VAL A 19 15.51 9.61 3.73
CA VAL A 19 14.48 8.60 3.92
C VAL A 19 14.81 7.76 5.15
N ILE A 20 13.85 7.57 6.03
CA ILE A 20 13.93 6.66 7.18
C ILE A 20 12.90 5.56 6.95
N SER A 21 13.36 4.32 6.86
CA SER A 21 12.49 3.15 6.74
C SER A 21 12.55 2.32 8.01
N THR A 22 11.39 2.03 8.61
CA THR A 22 11.28 1.18 9.81
C THR A 22 10.22 0.09 9.63
N SER A 23 10.29 -0.97 10.41
CA SER A 23 9.33 -2.06 10.36
C SER A 23 8.02 -1.77 11.12
N SER A 24 8.00 -0.77 12.00
CA SER A 24 6.90 -0.50 12.93
C SER A 24 6.18 0.80 12.61
N VAL A 25 4.84 0.75 12.52
CA VAL A 25 4.01 1.96 12.38
C VAL A 25 4.09 2.83 13.63
N ALA A 26 4.09 2.22 14.82
CA ALA A 26 4.23 2.96 16.08
C ALA A 26 5.56 3.74 16.15
N LEU A 27 6.64 3.15 15.63
CA LEU A 27 7.92 3.83 15.58
C LEU A 27 7.94 4.96 14.55
N GLN A 28 7.24 4.83 13.42
CA GLN A 28 7.06 5.93 12.46
C GLN A 28 6.40 7.14 13.12
N ASP A 29 5.34 6.90 13.89
CA ASP A 29 4.62 7.94 14.61
C ASP A 29 5.51 8.55 15.71
N ALA A 30 6.22 7.76 16.50
CA ALA A 30 7.14 8.25 17.53
C ALA A 30 8.30 9.08 16.93
N ILE A 31 8.88 8.65 15.81
CA ILE A 31 9.91 9.43 15.11
C ILE A 31 9.35 10.80 14.71
N LEU A 32 8.13 10.84 14.17
CA LEU A 32 7.51 12.08 13.70
C LEU A 32 7.09 13.00 14.84
N THR A 33 6.49 12.45 15.92
CA THR A 33 5.82 13.26 16.95
C THR A 33 6.67 13.53 18.19
N GLU A 34 7.71 12.74 18.41
CA GLU A 34 8.55 12.83 19.59
C GLU A 34 10.02 13.07 19.23
N TYR A 35 10.69 12.13 18.56
CA TYR A 35 12.14 12.15 18.40
C TYR A 35 12.65 13.27 17.48
N LEU A 36 11.97 13.54 16.36
CA LEU A 36 12.39 14.60 15.46
C LEU A 36 12.10 16.02 16.01
N PRO A 37 10.95 16.28 16.64
CA PRO A 37 10.73 17.55 17.33
C PRO A 37 11.77 17.83 18.43
N ASP A 38 12.05 16.84 19.29
CA ASP A 38 13.04 16.99 20.36
C ASP A 38 14.45 17.25 19.79
N LEU A 39 14.85 16.45 18.80
CA LEU A 39 16.12 16.65 18.11
C LEU A 39 16.20 18.03 17.43
N SER A 40 15.11 18.44 16.80
CA SER A 40 15.04 19.74 16.13
C SER A 40 15.18 20.89 17.13
N ALA A 41 14.53 20.80 18.31
CA ALA A 41 14.66 21.79 19.37
C ALA A 41 16.10 21.90 19.87
N ILE A 42 16.75 20.76 20.19
CA ILE A 42 18.15 20.73 20.63
C ILE A 42 19.08 21.38 19.59
N LEU A 43 18.92 21.04 18.31
CA LEU A 43 19.78 21.58 17.26
C LEU A 43 19.56 23.07 16.99
N LEU A 44 18.34 23.58 17.22
CA LEU A 44 18.02 25.02 17.18
C LEU A 44 18.67 25.75 18.35
N ASP A 45 18.55 25.24 19.57
CA ASP A 45 19.11 25.84 20.78
C ASP A 45 20.64 25.93 20.71
N GLU A 46 21.28 24.93 20.15
CA GLU A 46 22.73 24.90 19.93
C GLU A 46 23.17 25.74 18.70
N GLY A 47 22.23 26.37 18.00
CA GLY A 47 22.52 27.18 16.81
C GLY A 47 23.05 26.39 15.61
N ILE A 48 22.89 25.06 15.62
CA ILE A 48 23.37 24.17 14.55
C ILE A 48 22.44 24.27 13.33
N ILE A 49 21.14 24.50 13.56
CA ILE A 49 20.15 24.72 12.52
C ILE A 49 19.44 26.06 12.71
N THR A 50 18.96 26.63 11.61
CA THR A 50 18.28 27.94 11.62
C THR A 50 16.75 27.83 11.47
N ALA A 51 16.24 26.65 11.14
CA ALA A 51 14.82 26.36 10.99
C ALA A 51 14.50 24.95 11.48
N PRO A 52 13.28 24.69 11.95
CA PRO A 52 12.86 23.35 12.38
C PRO A 52 12.97 22.32 11.26
N ILE A 53 13.33 21.10 11.63
CA ILE A 53 13.37 19.96 10.70
C ILE A 53 11.95 19.58 10.33
N THR A 54 11.67 19.51 9.03
CA THR A 54 10.36 19.08 8.53
C THR A 54 10.35 17.59 8.20
N ALA A 55 9.28 16.91 8.57
CA ALA A 55 9.15 15.48 8.32
C ALA A 55 7.73 15.08 7.92
N VAL A 56 7.60 13.97 7.20
CA VAL A 56 6.31 13.38 6.83
C VAL A 56 6.38 11.86 6.84
N VAL A 57 5.31 11.20 7.31
CA VAL A 57 5.14 9.76 7.18
C VAL A 57 4.48 9.44 5.85
N ARG A 58 5.13 8.58 5.06
CA ARG A 58 4.64 8.09 3.77
C ARG A 58 3.97 6.74 3.97
N LYS A 59 2.68 6.67 3.63
CA LYS A 59 1.84 5.47 3.77
C LYS A 59 1.22 5.09 2.43
N GLY A 60 0.82 3.83 2.31
CA GLY A 60 0.06 3.34 1.14
C GLY A 60 -1.27 4.10 0.99
N LYS A 61 -1.68 4.32 -0.25
CA LYS A 61 -2.89 5.09 -0.59
C LYS A 61 -4.17 4.53 0.02
N GLU A 62 -4.20 3.23 0.30
CA GLU A 62 -5.31 2.56 0.97
C GLU A 62 -5.51 2.99 2.43
N ARG A 63 -4.58 3.76 2.99
CA ARG A 63 -4.69 4.36 4.33
C ARG A 63 -5.37 5.73 4.32
N PHE A 64 -5.60 6.29 3.14
CA PHE A 64 -6.14 7.65 2.99
C PHE A 64 -7.57 7.65 2.47
N VAL A 65 -8.34 8.64 2.92
CA VAL A 65 -9.72 8.87 2.49
C VAL A 65 -9.74 9.38 1.05
N CYS A 66 -10.61 8.80 0.23
CA CYS A 66 -11.01 9.33 -1.07
C CYS A 66 -12.31 10.13 -0.91
N ASP A 67 -12.27 11.43 -1.12
CA ASP A 67 -13.41 12.32 -0.91
C ASP A 67 -14.62 11.93 -1.77
N ALA A 68 -14.41 11.52 -3.03
CA ALA A 68 -15.48 11.07 -3.90
C ALA A 68 -16.17 9.81 -3.36
N ARG A 69 -15.40 8.81 -2.91
CA ARG A 69 -15.94 7.58 -2.33
C ARG A 69 -16.55 7.79 -0.95
N LEU A 70 -16.03 8.76 -0.19
CA LEU A 70 -16.61 9.16 1.09
C LEU A 70 -18.00 9.76 0.89
N ALA A 71 -18.15 10.70 -0.06
CA ALA A 71 -19.44 11.31 -0.38
C ALA A 71 -20.46 10.26 -0.83
N GLU A 72 -20.07 9.36 -1.74
CA GLU A 72 -20.91 8.25 -2.17
C GLU A 72 -21.29 7.35 -0.98
N ARG A 73 -20.33 6.97 -0.14
CA ARG A 73 -20.60 6.12 1.02
C ARG A 73 -21.50 6.78 2.04
N ALA A 74 -21.31 8.06 2.31
CA ALA A 74 -22.11 8.83 3.27
C ALA A 74 -23.60 8.90 2.82
N SER A 75 -23.86 9.03 1.52
CA SER A 75 -25.22 9.06 0.97
C SER A 75 -25.97 7.72 1.12
N LEU A 76 -25.25 6.61 1.19
CA LEU A 76 -25.83 5.26 1.31
C LEU A 76 -26.10 4.83 2.76
N VAL A 77 -25.58 5.55 3.75
CA VAL A 77 -25.73 5.18 5.17
C VAL A 77 -27.07 5.70 5.72
N GLN A 78 -27.90 4.78 6.20
CA GLN A 78 -29.19 5.11 6.78
C GLN A 78 -29.07 6.05 8.00
N PRO A 79 -30.01 6.98 8.19
CA PRO A 79 -30.02 7.93 9.33
C PRO A 79 -29.99 7.26 10.70
N SER A 80 -30.53 6.05 10.83
CA SER A 80 -30.57 5.27 12.07
C SER A 80 -29.17 4.79 12.54
N ARG A 81 -28.20 4.68 11.63
CA ARG A 81 -26.82 4.24 11.92
C ARG A 81 -25.92 5.38 12.40
N LYS A 82 -26.29 6.00 13.52
CA LYS A 82 -25.61 7.20 14.08
C LYS A 82 -24.10 7.03 14.21
N ARG A 83 -23.61 5.91 14.81
CA ARG A 83 -22.18 5.66 15.01
C ARG A 83 -21.39 5.65 13.69
N GLN A 84 -21.95 4.99 12.68
CA GLN A 84 -21.32 4.91 11.36
C GLN A 84 -21.30 6.28 10.66
N ARG A 85 -22.38 7.03 10.75
CA ARG A 85 -22.41 8.41 10.22
C ARG A 85 -21.40 9.31 10.89
N ASN A 86 -21.26 9.24 12.22
CA ASN A 86 -20.28 10.03 12.94
C ASN A 86 -18.84 9.71 12.51
N SER A 87 -18.48 8.43 12.35
CA SER A 87 -17.14 8.07 11.88
C SER A 87 -16.86 8.52 10.45
N LEU A 88 -17.85 8.50 9.56
CA LEU A 88 -17.73 9.04 8.20
C LEU A 88 -17.62 10.58 8.22
N HIS A 89 -18.36 11.26 9.09
CA HIS A 89 -18.26 12.70 9.26
C HIS A 89 -16.88 13.14 9.78
N ILE A 90 -16.27 12.37 10.68
CA ILE A 90 -14.88 12.60 11.11
C ILE A 90 -13.94 12.49 9.90
N ALA A 91 -14.18 11.53 8.99
CA ALA A 91 -13.39 11.34 7.78
C ALA A 91 -13.47 12.51 6.78
N GLU A 92 -14.48 13.39 6.89
CA GLU A 92 -14.55 14.63 6.09
C GLU A 92 -13.42 15.60 6.44
N ASN A 93 -12.91 15.56 7.68
CA ASN A 93 -11.88 16.47 8.17
C ASN A 93 -10.51 15.80 8.31
N ILE A 94 -10.46 14.48 8.49
CA ILE A 94 -9.24 13.70 8.69
C ILE A 94 -8.96 12.87 7.45
N LEU A 95 -7.81 13.10 6.81
CA LEU A 95 -7.42 12.40 5.59
C LEU A 95 -6.84 11.00 5.88
N ASP A 96 -6.00 10.87 6.90
CA ASP A 96 -5.36 9.61 7.30
C ASP A 96 -6.33 8.80 8.18
N MET A 97 -6.80 7.67 7.65
CA MET A 97 -7.76 6.81 8.35
C MET A 97 -7.17 6.14 9.61
N ASP A 98 -5.85 6.09 9.76
CA ASP A 98 -5.25 5.55 10.98
C ASP A 98 -5.56 6.43 12.20
N HIS A 99 -5.87 7.71 11.99
CA HIS A 99 -6.32 8.65 13.01
C HIS A 99 -7.83 8.62 13.27
N ILE A 100 -8.56 7.66 12.69
CA ILE A 100 -10.01 7.49 12.89
C ILE A 100 -10.26 6.06 13.39
N PRO A 101 -10.05 5.79 14.68
CA PRO A 101 -10.18 4.43 15.25
C PRO A 101 -11.61 3.88 15.16
N GLU A 102 -12.62 4.76 15.18
CA GLU A 102 -14.04 4.38 15.11
C GLU A 102 -14.47 3.88 13.73
N LEU A 103 -13.65 4.10 12.70
CA LEU A 103 -13.99 3.73 11.33
C LEU A 103 -13.90 2.20 11.17
N SER A 104 -15.02 1.59 10.78
CA SER A 104 -15.08 0.14 10.59
C SER A 104 -14.16 -0.32 9.43
N ARG A 105 -13.66 -1.56 9.51
CA ARG A 105 -12.87 -2.15 8.41
C ARG A 105 -13.62 -2.11 7.08
N TYR A 106 -14.94 -2.32 7.12
CA TYR A 106 -15.79 -2.27 5.93
C TYR A 106 -15.79 -0.86 5.32
N ASP A 107 -15.99 0.18 6.14
CA ASP A 107 -16.03 1.55 5.65
C ASP A 107 -14.64 2.00 5.17
N ARG A 108 -13.55 1.62 5.87
CA ARG A 108 -12.17 1.86 5.40
C ARG A 108 -11.95 1.36 3.97
N CYS A 109 -12.34 0.12 3.67
CA CYS A 109 -12.22 -0.44 2.32
C CYS A 109 -13.08 0.28 1.28
N ARG A 110 -14.20 0.88 1.69
CA ARG A 110 -15.12 1.57 0.77
C ARG A 110 -14.73 3.00 0.47
N ILE A 111 -14.13 3.70 1.44
CA ILE A 111 -13.76 5.11 1.29
C ILE A 111 -12.28 5.33 1.00
N CYS A 112 -11.44 4.29 1.01
CA CYS A 112 -10.01 4.44 0.71
C CYS A 112 -9.74 4.89 -0.72
N VAL A 113 -8.59 5.53 -0.91
CA VAL A 113 -8.11 5.91 -2.25
C VAL A 113 -7.93 4.63 -3.10
N PRO A 114 -8.55 4.57 -4.30
CA PRO A 114 -8.51 3.38 -5.14
C PRO A 114 -7.12 3.14 -5.74
N PRO A 115 -6.83 1.91 -6.21
CA PRO A 115 -5.59 1.60 -6.93
C PRO A 115 -5.37 2.48 -8.16
N SER A 116 -6.42 2.85 -8.85
CA SER A 116 -6.41 3.78 -9.98
C SER A 116 -7.56 4.77 -9.83
N CYS A 117 -7.24 6.08 -9.88
CA CYS A 117 -8.25 7.11 -9.84
C CYS A 117 -8.89 7.27 -11.24
N PRO A 118 -10.23 7.40 -11.35
CA PRO A 118 -10.89 7.71 -12.60
C PRO A 118 -10.38 9.03 -13.20
N ARG A 119 -10.31 9.09 -14.53
CA ARG A 119 -9.87 10.32 -15.23
C ARG A 119 -10.88 11.46 -15.08
N ASP A 120 -12.12 11.14 -14.94
CA ASP A 120 -13.30 12.00 -14.81
C ASP A 120 -13.76 12.22 -13.36
N CYS A 121 -12.88 11.98 -12.38
CA CYS A 121 -13.20 12.19 -10.99
C CYS A 121 -13.60 13.65 -10.72
N PHE A 122 -14.83 13.89 -10.24
CA PHE A 122 -15.38 15.21 -9.98
C PHE A 122 -14.65 15.97 -8.85
N MET A 123 -13.97 15.24 -7.94
CA MET A 123 -13.16 15.84 -6.87
C MET A 123 -11.72 16.13 -7.28
N ARG A 124 -11.36 16.01 -8.56
CA ARG A 124 -9.96 16.03 -9.00
C ARG A 124 -9.23 17.32 -8.67
N LEU A 125 -9.89 18.46 -8.75
CA LEU A 125 -9.29 19.78 -8.49
C LEU A 125 -9.08 20.01 -6.99
N ASP A 126 -10.03 19.58 -6.16
CA ASP A 126 -10.04 19.79 -4.71
C ASP A 126 -9.67 18.54 -3.90
N CYS A 127 -9.07 17.54 -4.55
CA CYS A 127 -8.74 16.27 -3.92
C CYS A 127 -7.67 16.43 -2.83
N ARG A 128 -8.06 16.23 -1.56
CA ARG A 128 -7.15 16.30 -0.40
C ARG A 128 -5.97 15.33 -0.50
N TYR A 129 -6.20 14.13 -1.05
CA TYR A 129 -5.13 13.17 -1.24
C TYR A 129 -4.08 13.65 -2.27
N GLN A 130 -4.52 14.26 -3.39
CA GLN A 130 -3.59 14.83 -4.36
C GLN A 130 -2.81 16.02 -3.78
N GLN A 131 -3.47 16.83 -2.95
CA GLN A 131 -2.80 17.90 -2.21
C GLN A 131 -1.75 17.33 -1.24
N TYR A 132 -2.12 16.32 -0.44
CA TYR A 132 -1.19 15.62 0.44
C TYR A 132 0.02 15.05 -0.32
N LEU A 133 -0.18 14.44 -1.49
CA LEU A 133 0.93 13.92 -2.30
C LEU A 133 1.92 15.02 -2.70
N ARG A 134 1.41 16.19 -3.13
CA ARG A 134 2.27 17.33 -3.48
C ARG A 134 3.04 17.85 -2.25
N ASP A 135 2.34 18.02 -1.13
CA ASP A 135 2.94 18.57 0.08
C ASP A 135 3.91 17.60 0.73
N SER A 136 3.64 16.31 0.67
CA SER A 136 4.51 15.26 1.22
C SER A 136 5.84 15.08 0.47
N MET A 137 6.03 15.75 -0.65
CA MET A 137 7.33 15.79 -1.36
C MET A 137 8.26 16.91 -0.88
N LYS A 138 7.77 17.84 -0.06
CA LYS A 138 8.54 19.02 0.38
C LYS A 138 9.46 18.77 1.59
N PRO A 139 9.06 17.96 2.62
CA PRO A 139 9.80 17.82 3.86
C PRO A 139 11.22 17.29 3.68
N ASP A 140 12.06 17.66 4.66
CA ASP A 140 13.47 17.27 4.73
C ASP A 140 13.64 15.78 5.00
N ILE A 141 12.67 15.17 5.72
CA ILE A 141 12.69 13.77 6.11
C ILE A 141 11.39 13.09 5.66
N GLN A 142 11.52 11.98 4.96
CA GLN A 142 10.41 11.10 4.60
C GLN A 142 10.53 9.80 5.38
N ILE A 143 9.55 9.51 6.22
CA ILE A 143 9.49 8.30 7.03
C ILE A 143 8.54 7.31 6.34
N CYS A 144 8.92 6.05 6.23
CA CYS A 144 8.07 5.02 5.64
C CYS A 144 8.29 3.65 6.29
N ASN A 145 7.45 2.68 5.96
CA ASN A 145 7.74 1.30 6.29
C ASN A 145 8.55 0.60 5.17
N HIS A 146 9.09 -0.57 5.49
CA HIS A 146 9.89 -1.33 4.54
C HIS A 146 9.12 -1.69 3.26
N ASN A 147 7.83 -2.00 3.36
CA ASN A 147 7.01 -2.31 2.19
C ASN A 147 6.88 -1.09 1.26
N TYR A 148 6.72 0.11 1.82
CA TYR A 148 6.65 1.35 1.03
C TYR A 148 7.99 1.68 0.36
N LEU A 149 9.11 1.46 1.06
CA LEU A 149 10.45 1.59 0.49
C LEU A 149 10.68 0.63 -0.68
N LEU A 150 10.31 -0.64 -0.52
CA LEU A 150 10.42 -1.65 -1.56
C LEU A 150 9.51 -1.37 -2.75
N ALA A 151 8.28 -0.85 -2.49
CA ALA A 151 7.38 -0.40 -3.55
C ALA A 151 7.99 0.75 -4.36
N ASP A 152 8.61 1.73 -3.69
CA ASP A 152 9.33 2.82 -4.37
C ASP A 152 10.49 2.29 -5.22
N ALA A 153 11.27 1.35 -4.69
CA ALA A 153 12.36 0.70 -5.45
C ALA A 153 11.84 -0.01 -6.71
N THR A 154 10.70 -0.70 -6.61
CA THR A 154 10.04 -1.34 -7.75
C THR A 154 9.55 -0.32 -8.77
N HIS A 155 8.96 0.80 -8.32
CA HIS A 155 8.54 1.89 -9.19
C HIS A 155 9.73 2.48 -9.97
N ARG A 156 10.87 2.69 -9.29
CA ARG A 156 12.12 3.20 -9.93
C ARG A 156 12.65 2.25 -10.99
N GLN A 157 12.61 0.94 -10.74
CA GLN A 157 13.04 -0.07 -11.72
C GLN A 157 12.13 -0.15 -12.95
N GLN A 158 10.86 0.20 -12.80
CA GLN A 158 9.84 0.11 -13.85
C GLN A 158 9.52 1.46 -14.50
N ASP A 159 10.32 2.49 -14.28
CA ASP A 159 10.12 3.87 -14.77
C ASP A 159 8.72 4.43 -14.44
N ARG A 160 8.17 4.01 -13.30
CA ARG A 160 6.88 4.50 -12.78
C ARG A 160 7.06 5.77 -11.94
N PRO A 161 5.99 6.55 -11.72
CA PRO A 161 6.05 7.71 -10.82
C PRO A 161 6.59 7.32 -9.45
N LEU A 162 7.52 8.14 -8.95
CA LEU A 162 8.18 7.91 -7.66
C LEU A 162 7.18 8.01 -6.50
N LEU A 163 7.29 7.10 -5.56
CA LEU A 163 6.54 7.14 -4.31
C LEU A 163 7.24 8.01 -3.27
N LEU A 164 8.57 7.96 -3.23
CA LEU A 164 9.43 8.82 -2.44
C LEU A 164 10.15 9.80 -3.37
N ARG A 165 10.35 11.04 -2.92
CA ARG A 165 11.23 11.97 -3.63
C ARG A 165 12.62 11.35 -3.76
N SER A 166 13.38 11.72 -4.80
CA SER A 166 14.80 11.36 -4.86
C SER A 166 15.49 11.80 -3.56
N TYR A 167 16.23 10.90 -2.95
CA TYR A 167 16.86 11.10 -1.65
C TYR A 167 18.36 10.89 -1.74
N GLN A 168 19.09 11.49 -0.81
CA GLN A 168 20.56 11.39 -0.76
C GLN A 168 21.05 10.48 0.36
N ALA A 169 20.20 10.20 1.34
CA ALA A 169 20.52 9.30 2.43
C ALA A 169 19.31 8.41 2.74
N LEU A 170 19.57 7.16 3.03
CA LEU A 170 18.60 6.16 3.45
C LEU A 170 19.06 5.56 4.78
N VAL A 171 18.19 5.66 5.78
CA VAL A 171 18.34 4.97 7.05
C VAL A 171 17.34 3.82 7.09
N VAL A 172 17.83 2.60 7.23
CA VAL A 172 17.00 1.41 7.38
C VAL A 172 17.11 0.93 8.82
N ASP A 173 16.07 1.20 9.59
CA ASP A 173 15.97 0.73 10.96
C ASP A 173 15.45 -0.71 10.97
N GLU A 174 15.86 -1.52 11.96
CA GLU A 174 15.50 -2.94 12.00
C GLU A 174 15.76 -3.67 10.66
N ALA A 175 16.91 -3.40 10.03
CA ALA A 175 17.25 -3.87 8.68
C ALA A 175 17.15 -5.41 8.52
N HIS A 176 17.24 -6.16 9.62
CA HIS A 176 17.05 -7.61 9.64
C HIS A 176 15.63 -8.04 9.25
N LYS A 177 14.63 -7.16 9.33
CA LYS A 177 13.26 -7.40 8.89
C LYS A 177 13.01 -7.10 7.41
N LEU A 178 13.92 -6.40 6.75
CA LEU A 178 13.77 -6.04 5.33
C LEU A 178 13.65 -7.26 4.39
N PRO A 179 14.40 -8.38 4.59
CA PRO A 179 14.21 -9.57 3.76
C PRO A 179 12.82 -10.19 3.89
N ASP A 180 12.21 -10.16 5.08
CA ASP A 180 10.85 -10.69 5.28
C ASP A 180 9.80 -9.78 4.64
N ALA A 181 9.96 -8.46 4.73
CA ALA A 181 9.13 -7.51 4.02
C ALA A 181 9.23 -7.71 2.50
N ALA A 182 10.44 -7.94 1.97
CA ALA A 182 10.64 -8.23 0.55
C ALA A 182 9.95 -9.55 0.14
N ARG A 183 10.10 -10.60 0.94
CA ARG A 183 9.39 -11.87 0.67
C ARG A 183 7.88 -11.65 0.61
N GLN A 184 7.30 -10.94 1.59
CA GLN A 184 5.86 -10.66 1.62
C GLN A 184 5.40 -9.86 0.40
N MET A 185 6.17 -8.85 0.01
CA MET A 185 5.83 -7.96 -1.09
C MET A 185 5.91 -8.64 -2.45
N TYR A 186 6.92 -9.48 -2.67
CA TYR A 186 7.14 -10.16 -3.94
C TYR A 186 6.53 -11.57 -3.98
N THR A 187 5.84 -12.00 -2.91
CA THR A 187 5.11 -13.25 -2.89
C THR A 187 3.75 -13.05 -3.51
N GLU A 188 3.45 -13.79 -4.55
CA GLU A 188 2.10 -13.94 -5.06
C GLU A 188 1.41 -15.06 -4.32
N SER A 189 0.22 -14.81 -3.82
CA SER A 189 -0.61 -15.80 -3.15
C SER A 189 -1.90 -16.01 -3.93
N LEU A 190 -2.37 -17.23 -3.96
CA LEU A 190 -3.66 -17.57 -4.52
C LEU A 190 -4.41 -18.42 -3.50
N SER A 191 -5.37 -17.82 -2.82
CA SER A 191 -6.17 -18.50 -1.81
C SER A 191 -7.46 -19.08 -2.39
N GLU A 192 -7.99 -20.10 -1.72
CA GLU A 192 -9.30 -20.65 -2.07
C GLU A 192 -10.41 -19.60 -2.00
N ARG A 193 -10.32 -18.68 -1.07
CA ARG A 193 -11.27 -17.58 -0.90
C ARG A 193 -11.26 -16.65 -2.10
N GLU A 194 -10.10 -16.18 -2.55
CA GLU A 194 -9.96 -15.33 -3.74
C GLU A 194 -10.48 -16.04 -4.99
N MET A 195 -10.19 -17.34 -5.10
CA MET A 195 -10.72 -18.16 -6.18
C MET A 195 -12.26 -18.25 -6.15
N GLN A 196 -12.87 -18.40 -4.96
CA GLN A 196 -14.32 -18.44 -4.82
C GLN A 196 -14.95 -17.09 -5.16
N GLU A 197 -14.35 -15.98 -4.71
CA GLU A 197 -14.79 -14.61 -5.02
C GLU A 197 -14.74 -14.37 -6.54
N LEU A 198 -13.64 -14.72 -7.20
CA LEU A 198 -13.49 -14.62 -8.65
C LEU A 198 -14.53 -15.47 -9.40
N CYS A 199 -14.73 -16.73 -8.99
CA CYS A 199 -15.76 -17.58 -9.58
C CYS A 199 -17.18 -17.01 -9.41
N THR A 200 -17.44 -16.31 -8.32
CA THR A 200 -18.74 -15.66 -8.08
C THR A 200 -18.94 -14.47 -9.03
N LEU A 201 -17.91 -13.63 -9.18
CA LEU A 201 -17.94 -12.51 -10.14
C LEU A 201 -18.14 -13.00 -11.58
N LEU A 202 -17.43 -14.06 -11.97
CA LEU A 202 -17.57 -14.65 -13.31
C LEU A 202 -18.98 -15.18 -13.56
N ARG A 203 -19.63 -15.80 -12.58
CA ARG A 203 -21.03 -16.25 -12.71
C ARG A 203 -21.99 -15.08 -12.83
N GLN A 204 -21.80 -14.03 -12.06
CA GLN A 204 -22.61 -12.81 -12.15
C GLN A 204 -22.46 -12.13 -13.52
N ALA A 205 -21.27 -12.21 -14.13
CA ALA A 205 -21.02 -11.76 -15.49
C ALA A 205 -21.40 -12.75 -16.59
N HIS A 206 -22.19 -13.81 -16.26
CA HIS A 206 -22.66 -14.85 -17.18
C HIS A 206 -21.58 -15.77 -17.78
N TYR A 207 -20.38 -15.83 -17.16
CA TYR A 207 -19.27 -16.73 -17.59
C TYR A 207 -19.21 -18.00 -16.72
N SER A 208 -20.34 -18.66 -16.50
CA SER A 208 -20.45 -19.80 -15.58
C SER A 208 -19.56 -21.00 -15.96
N HIS A 209 -19.36 -21.28 -17.25
CA HIS A 209 -18.51 -22.36 -17.72
C HIS A 209 -17.02 -22.07 -17.43
N ILE A 210 -16.57 -20.82 -17.59
CA ILE A 210 -15.19 -20.43 -17.27
C ILE A 210 -14.97 -20.51 -15.75
N ALA A 211 -15.92 -20.08 -14.93
CA ALA A 211 -15.86 -20.22 -13.49
C ALA A 211 -15.71 -21.68 -13.04
N GLN A 212 -16.40 -22.59 -13.69
CA GLN A 212 -16.32 -24.03 -13.40
C GLN A 212 -14.93 -24.59 -13.80
N ASN A 213 -14.44 -24.28 -14.98
CA ASN A 213 -13.14 -24.70 -15.46
C ASN A 213 -12.01 -24.18 -14.55
N LEU A 214 -12.06 -22.92 -14.18
CA LEU A 214 -11.11 -22.29 -13.28
C LEU A 214 -11.09 -22.96 -11.90
N ARG A 215 -12.26 -23.25 -11.34
CA ARG A 215 -12.38 -23.97 -10.07
C ARG A 215 -11.77 -25.37 -10.14
N THR A 216 -11.99 -26.07 -11.24
CA THR A 216 -11.42 -27.42 -11.47
C THR A 216 -9.90 -27.35 -11.59
N ALA A 217 -9.38 -26.40 -12.38
CA ALA A 217 -7.93 -26.19 -12.53
C ALA A 217 -7.26 -25.84 -11.20
N PHE A 218 -7.89 -24.98 -10.39
CA PHE A 218 -7.37 -24.62 -9.07
C PHE A 218 -7.33 -25.82 -8.12
N ARG A 219 -8.40 -26.64 -8.06
CA ARG A 219 -8.41 -27.86 -7.25
C ARG A 219 -7.31 -28.81 -7.64
N THR A 220 -7.09 -29.01 -8.95
CA THR A 220 -6.01 -29.84 -9.47
C THR A 220 -4.65 -29.31 -9.04
N LEU A 221 -4.44 -27.99 -9.08
CA LEU A 221 -3.23 -27.35 -8.60
C LEU A 221 -3.02 -27.60 -7.10
N VAL A 222 -4.05 -27.37 -6.27
CA VAL A 222 -3.99 -27.59 -4.81
C VAL A 222 -3.63 -29.03 -4.48
N LEU A 223 -4.29 -30.00 -5.12
CA LEU A 223 -3.97 -31.41 -4.94
C LEU A 223 -2.53 -31.71 -5.32
N ALA A 224 -2.04 -31.11 -6.40
CA ALA A 224 -0.66 -31.27 -6.80
C ALA A 224 0.34 -30.73 -5.78
N CYS A 225 0.03 -29.58 -5.20
CA CYS A 225 0.85 -29.00 -4.14
C CYS A 225 0.86 -29.91 -2.89
N GLN A 226 -0.30 -30.40 -2.48
CA GLN A 226 -0.43 -31.30 -1.32
C GLN A 226 0.34 -32.60 -1.45
N HIS A 227 0.47 -33.16 -2.66
CA HIS A 227 1.22 -34.39 -2.93
C HIS A 227 2.72 -34.16 -3.16
N SER A 228 3.17 -32.90 -3.12
CA SER A 228 4.59 -32.61 -3.24
C SER A 228 5.34 -33.03 -1.97
N ARG A 229 6.47 -33.73 -2.12
CA ARG A 229 7.35 -34.10 -1.00
C ARG A 229 7.92 -32.90 -0.24
N THR A 230 7.83 -31.70 -0.80
CA THR A 230 8.30 -30.46 -0.21
C THR A 230 7.22 -29.73 0.58
N TRP A 231 5.98 -30.25 0.59
CA TRP A 231 4.90 -29.73 1.40
C TRP A 231 5.08 -30.18 2.85
N LYS A 232 5.82 -29.41 3.63
CA LYS A 232 5.92 -29.57 5.08
C LYS A 232 5.14 -28.49 5.76
N GLU A 233 4.17 -28.89 6.58
CA GLU A 233 3.51 -28.05 7.62
C GLU A 233 3.07 -26.66 7.18
N LYS A 234 2.34 -26.56 6.07
CA LYS A 234 1.76 -25.26 5.60
C LYS A 234 2.75 -24.15 5.28
N THR A 235 4.04 -24.39 5.40
CA THR A 235 5.05 -23.41 5.03
C THR A 235 6.04 -24.01 4.08
N VAL A 236 6.05 -23.50 2.93
CA VAL A 236 6.97 -23.51 2.01
C VAL A 236 7.59 -24.25 1.24
N CYS A 237 7.80 -23.86 0.47
CA CYS A 237 8.12 -24.03 -0.76
C CYS A 237 9.46 -24.02 -1.36
N SER A 238 9.99 -25.09 -1.60
CA SER A 238 10.90 -25.26 -2.72
C SER A 238 10.16 -24.99 -3.99
N PRO A 239 10.80 -24.42 -5.01
CA PRO A 239 10.23 -24.29 -6.33
C PRO A 239 9.88 -25.71 -6.82
N PHE A 240 8.61 -26.05 -6.70
CA PHE A 240 8.12 -27.24 -7.35
C PHE A 240 7.75 -26.85 -8.76
N GLY A 241 8.35 -27.51 -9.72
CA GLY A 241 7.91 -27.35 -11.09
C GLY A 241 6.46 -27.80 -11.22
N LEU A 242 5.56 -26.89 -11.55
CA LEU A 242 4.27 -27.26 -12.09
C LEU A 242 4.53 -28.10 -13.33
N THR A 243 3.97 -29.32 -13.39
CA THR A 243 4.07 -30.09 -14.61
C THR A 243 3.46 -29.33 -15.78
N PRO A 244 3.97 -29.44 -17.01
CA PRO A 244 3.43 -28.73 -18.17
C PRO A 244 1.92 -28.89 -18.36
N PHE A 245 1.36 -30.05 -18.02
CA PHE A 245 -0.08 -30.30 -18.09
C PHE A 245 -0.89 -29.41 -17.14
N ARG A 246 -0.41 -29.17 -15.93
CA ARG A 246 -1.10 -28.35 -14.92
C ARG A 246 -1.00 -26.85 -15.22
N SER A 247 0.15 -26.44 -15.71
CA SER A 247 0.33 -25.07 -16.22
C SER A 247 -0.57 -24.80 -17.42
N LYS A 248 -0.77 -25.79 -18.30
CA LYS A 248 -1.64 -25.69 -19.46
C LYS A 248 -3.10 -25.43 -19.07
N ALA A 249 -3.64 -26.17 -18.08
CA ALA A 249 -5.03 -25.97 -17.65
C ALA A 249 -5.30 -24.52 -17.15
N LEU A 250 -4.35 -23.91 -16.44
CA LEU A 250 -4.46 -22.52 -16.03
C LEU A 250 -4.32 -21.54 -17.20
N ALA A 251 -3.38 -21.81 -18.11
CA ALA A 251 -3.19 -21.02 -19.32
C ALA A 251 -4.43 -21.04 -20.22
N ASP A 252 -5.07 -22.18 -20.38
CA ASP A 252 -6.32 -22.33 -21.14
C ASP A 252 -7.46 -21.51 -20.49
N CYS A 253 -7.57 -21.49 -19.17
CA CYS A 253 -8.54 -20.66 -18.47
C CYS A 253 -8.28 -19.15 -18.68
N ILE A 254 -7.02 -18.71 -18.62
CA ILE A 254 -6.63 -17.32 -18.88
C ILE A 254 -6.96 -16.95 -20.33
N ALA A 255 -6.62 -17.79 -21.30
CA ALA A 255 -6.94 -17.55 -22.72
C ALA A 255 -8.46 -17.43 -22.95
N GLN A 256 -9.26 -18.27 -22.29
CA GLN A 256 -10.73 -18.18 -22.37
C GLN A 256 -11.25 -16.86 -21.78
N LEU A 257 -10.69 -16.39 -20.67
CA LEU A 257 -11.06 -15.11 -20.07
C LEU A 257 -10.68 -13.93 -20.97
N GLN A 258 -9.51 -13.97 -21.58
CA GLN A 258 -9.05 -12.95 -22.53
C GLN A 258 -9.92 -12.92 -23.78
N PHE A 259 -10.26 -14.07 -24.34
CA PHE A 259 -11.16 -14.19 -25.48
C PHE A 259 -12.56 -13.69 -25.19
N ALA A 260 -13.06 -13.92 -23.97
CA ALA A 260 -14.37 -13.41 -23.53
C ALA A 260 -14.37 -11.89 -23.26
N GLY A 261 -13.27 -11.18 -23.50
CA GLY A 261 -13.18 -9.73 -23.31
C GLY A 261 -13.02 -9.31 -21.84
N CYS A 262 -12.83 -10.25 -20.94
CA CYS A 262 -12.48 -9.95 -19.54
C CYS A 262 -11.03 -9.48 -19.51
N ARG A 263 -10.81 -8.17 -19.51
CA ARG A 263 -9.47 -7.62 -19.26
C ARG A 263 -9.21 -7.71 -17.75
N ALA A 264 -8.10 -8.35 -17.39
CA ALA A 264 -7.59 -8.40 -16.03
C ALA A 264 -7.17 -7.01 -15.51
#